data_322376449e18d2be20fd424346cdbd49
#
_entry.id   322376449e18d2be20fd424346cdbd49
#
_cell.length_a   1.000
_cell.length_b   1.000
_cell.length_c   1.000
_cell.angle_alpha   90.00
_cell.angle_beta   90.00
_cell.angle_gamma   90.00
#
_symmetry.space_group_name_H-M   'P 1'
#
loop_
_entity.id
_entity.type
_entity.pdbx_description
1 polymer ?
#
loop_
_entity_poly.entity_id
_entity_poly.type
_entity_poly.pdbx_seq_one_letter_code
_entity_poly.pdbx_strand_id
1 'polypeptide(L)'
;MTNLSAADFRLIAGVIALLKDRRTSPSAWDEAAARTGMSRDALRETFVRWAGTDVQRFMPLVDKAYIAEVLRTRRLSDGCRTPETTESERQSGPAVRSEAMSSDECRDGGRNLSIRYAFSESPFGEVLTASTRKGLCYMAFSDDRQKTLGELRTLFPAAACLHGEDPFQRDALAAFSDGPHDGQPVKLHLAGTPFRLKVWHALLHIPPGALTTYGELARKIGCPGASRAVGTAVGANPVSYLVPCHRVVRSSGETGEYHWGADRKTAMIGWEAVRRAKRPNDPVPCPGIREP
;
A
#
# COMPACT_ATOMS: atom_id res chain seq x y z
N MET A 1 -0.28 21.51 -2.44
CA MET A 1 -0.31 20.08 -2.75
C MET A 1 -0.19 19.91 -4.25
N THR A 2 0.89 19.35 -4.74
CA THR A 2 1.09 19.10 -6.17
C THR A 2 0.17 17.95 -6.56
N ASN A 3 -0.85 18.24 -7.36
CA ASN A 3 -1.82 17.25 -7.83
C ASN A 3 -1.09 16.28 -8.78
N LEU A 4 -0.69 15.12 -8.27
CA LEU A 4 -0.12 14.03 -9.06
C LEU A 4 -1.29 13.29 -9.70
N SER A 5 -1.29 13.19 -11.03
CA SER A 5 -2.35 12.53 -11.78
C SER A 5 -2.11 11.02 -11.93
N ALA A 6 -3.15 10.27 -12.28
CA ALA A 6 -3.01 8.86 -12.66
C ALA A 6 -2.07 8.68 -13.87
N ALA A 7 -1.95 9.69 -14.74
CA ALA A 7 -1.01 9.68 -15.85
C ALA A 7 0.44 9.76 -15.34
N ASP A 8 0.73 10.61 -14.36
CA ASP A 8 2.06 10.70 -13.73
C ASP A 8 2.45 9.37 -13.10
N PHE A 9 1.52 8.70 -12.42
CA PHE A 9 1.80 7.41 -11.81
C PHE A 9 2.10 6.32 -12.85
N ARG A 10 1.33 6.23 -13.94
CA ARG A 10 1.61 5.24 -15.01
C ARG A 10 3.01 5.42 -15.60
N LEU A 11 3.41 6.66 -15.81
CA LEU A 11 4.75 7.01 -16.24
C LEU A 11 5.80 6.54 -15.22
N ILE A 12 5.65 6.89 -13.96
CA ILE A 12 6.57 6.51 -12.88
C ILE A 12 6.66 4.99 -12.72
N ALA A 13 5.53 4.27 -12.75
CA ALA A 13 5.51 2.81 -12.68
C ALA A 13 6.28 2.17 -13.84
N GLY A 14 6.11 2.68 -15.06
CA GLY A 14 6.88 2.23 -16.22
C GLY A 14 8.38 2.49 -16.10
N VAL A 15 8.77 3.62 -15.52
CA VAL A 15 10.19 3.93 -15.23
C VAL A 15 10.75 2.96 -14.19
N ILE A 16 10.04 2.73 -13.09
CA ILE A 16 10.46 1.79 -12.03
C ILE A 16 10.62 0.38 -12.61
N ALA A 17 9.67 -0.10 -13.41
CA ALA A 17 9.71 -1.42 -14.04
C ALA A 17 10.94 -1.56 -14.94
N LEU A 18 11.19 -0.58 -15.82
CA LEU A 18 12.33 -0.58 -16.73
C LEU A 18 13.66 -0.59 -15.98
N LEU A 19 13.81 0.25 -14.96
CA LEU A 19 15.04 0.34 -14.17
C LEU A 19 15.28 -0.90 -13.29
N LYS A 20 14.22 -1.58 -12.87
CA LYS A 20 14.29 -2.83 -12.12
C LYS A 20 14.89 -3.96 -12.95
N ASP A 21 14.55 -4.03 -14.24
CA ASP A 21 15.04 -5.05 -15.16
C ASP A 21 16.48 -4.77 -15.64
N ARG A 22 16.88 -3.51 -15.75
CA ARG A 22 18.14 -3.08 -16.41
C ARG A 22 19.06 -2.26 -15.52
N ARG A 23 19.20 -2.61 -14.26
CA ARG A 23 19.90 -1.87 -13.19
C ARG A 23 21.30 -1.32 -13.50
N THR A 24 22.01 -1.88 -14.47
CA THR A 24 23.43 -1.55 -14.77
C THR A 24 23.63 -0.79 -16.05
N SER A 25 22.57 -0.51 -16.82
CA SER A 25 22.71 0.20 -18.08
C SER A 25 22.60 1.72 -17.90
N PRO A 26 23.64 2.50 -18.19
CA PRO A 26 23.55 3.97 -18.22
C PRO A 26 22.47 4.49 -19.18
N SER A 27 22.10 3.67 -20.18
CA SER A 27 21.06 3.98 -21.16
C SER A 27 19.63 3.72 -20.69
N ALA A 28 19.42 3.07 -19.53
CA ALA A 28 18.05 2.75 -19.06
C ALA A 28 17.22 4.01 -18.79
N TRP A 29 17.86 5.06 -18.29
CA TRP A 29 17.20 6.34 -18.09
C TRP A 29 16.86 7.05 -19.42
N ASP A 30 17.73 6.90 -20.43
CA ASP A 30 17.48 7.41 -21.78
C ASP A 30 16.36 6.68 -22.47
N GLU A 31 16.31 5.37 -22.30
CA GLU A 31 15.22 4.55 -22.81
C GLU A 31 13.89 4.91 -22.13
N ALA A 32 13.90 5.17 -20.82
CA ALA A 32 12.71 5.64 -20.10
C ALA A 32 12.23 6.99 -20.64
N ALA A 33 13.14 7.93 -20.85
CA ALA A 33 12.81 9.24 -21.44
C ALA A 33 12.25 9.10 -22.86
N ALA A 34 12.88 8.28 -23.70
CA ALA A 34 12.42 8.02 -25.06
C ALA A 34 11.02 7.38 -25.10
N ARG A 35 10.75 6.39 -24.24
CA ARG A 35 9.44 5.72 -24.15
C ARG A 35 8.32 6.62 -23.67
N THR A 36 8.65 7.61 -22.84
CA THR A 36 7.67 8.56 -22.29
C THR A 36 7.48 9.79 -23.18
N GLY A 37 8.32 9.98 -24.19
CA GLY A 37 8.35 11.20 -25.03
C GLY A 37 8.79 12.46 -24.27
N MET A 38 9.39 12.30 -23.08
CA MET A 38 9.84 13.39 -22.22
C MET A 38 11.34 13.62 -22.35
N SER A 39 11.79 14.85 -22.08
CA SER A 39 13.23 15.07 -21.84
C SER A 39 13.68 14.41 -20.55
N ARG A 40 14.97 14.08 -20.42
CA ARG A 40 15.55 13.50 -19.19
C ARG A 40 15.26 14.36 -17.96
N ASP A 41 15.36 15.67 -18.09
CA ASP A 41 15.16 16.61 -16.98
C ASP A 41 13.70 16.64 -16.56
N ALA A 42 12.76 16.73 -17.51
CA ALA A 42 11.33 16.71 -17.22
C ALA A 42 10.91 15.38 -16.54
N LEU A 43 11.46 14.23 -17.00
CA LEU A 43 11.21 12.94 -16.38
C LEU A 43 11.76 12.88 -14.95
N ARG A 44 12.98 13.42 -14.74
CA ARG A 44 13.61 13.51 -13.42
C ARG A 44 12.80 14.39 -12.47
N GLU A 45 12.38 15.55 -12.91
CA GLU A 45 11.54 16.46 -12.09
C GLU A 45 10.22 15.78 -11.70
N THR A 46 9.56 15.09 -12.64
CA THR A 46 8.32 14.36 -12.37
C THR A 46 8.56 13.24 -11.35
N PHE A 47 9.66 12.49 -11.49
CA PHE A 47 10.01 11.44 -10.54
C PHE A 47 10.29 12.02 -9.14
N VAL A 48 11.12 13.06 -9.04
CA VAL A 48 11.45 13.71 -7.75
C VAL A 48 10.20 14.29 -7.09
N ARG A 49 9.32 14.93 -7.86
CA ARG A 49 8.05 15.45 -7.36
C ARG A 49 7.18 14.35 -6.77
N TRP A 50 7.13 13.17 -7.40
CA TRP A 50 6.36 12.02 -6.95
C TRP A 50 7.02 11.29 -5.78
N ALA A 51 8.29 10.89 -5.92
CA ALA A 51 9.00 10.07 -4.95
C ALA A 51 9.48 10.87 -3.72
N GLY A 52 9.69 12.18 -3.89
CA GLY A 52 10.34 13.03 -2.90
C GLY A 52 11.86 12.86 -2.84
N THR A 53 12.45 12.11 -3.78
CA THR A 53 13.88 11.88 -3.92
C THR A 53 14.21 11.53 -5.38
N ASP A 54 15.48 11.57 -5.77
CA ASP A 54 15.89 11.14 -7.09
C ASP A 54 15.83 9.60 -7.25
N VAL A 55 15.86 9.15 -8.50
CA VAL A 55 15.75 7.74 -8.85
C VAL A 55 16.94 6.91 -8.34
N GLN A 56 18.15 7.50 -8.25
CA GLN A 56 19.34 6.81 -7.80
C GLN A 56 19.27 6.45 -6.32
N ARG A 57 18.59 7.27 -5.52
CA ARG A 57 18.32 7.01 -4.11
C ARG A 57 17.09 6.13 -3.90
N PHE A 58 16.11 6.20 -4.82
CA PHE A 58 14.88 5.41 -4.72
C PHE A 58 15.10 3.94 -5.07
N MET A 59 15.77 3.63 -6.19
CA MET A 59 15.90 2.26 -6.70
C MET A 59 16.56 1.28 -5.74
N PRO A 60 17.60 1.63 -4.98
CA PRO A 60 18.16 0.75 -3.95
C PRO A 60 17.14 0.32 -2.90
N LEU A 61 16.17 1.18 -2.53
CA LEU A 61 15.17 0.88 -1.49
C LEU A 61 14.15 -0.18 -1.91
N VAL A 62 14.00 -0.43 -3.19
CA VAL A 62 13.11 -1.46 -3.76
C VAL A 62 13.87 -2.67 -4.28
N ASP A 63 15.18 -2.71 -4.02
CA ASP A 63 16.05 -3.83 -4.39
C ASP A 63 15.76 -5.07 -3.55
N LYS A 64 15.72 -6.24 -4.22
CA LYS A 64 15.51 -7.54 -3.57
C LYS A 64 16.54 -7.81 -2.45
N ALA A 65 17.84 -7.54 -2.72
CA ALA A 65 18.88 -7.79 -1.74
C ALA A 65 18.77 -6.86 -0.54
N TYR A 66 18.45 -5.58 -0.78
CA TYR A 66 18.20 -4.61 0.29
C TYR A 66 16.97 -5.00 1.13
N ILE A 67 15.86 -5.35 0.49
CA ILE A 67 14.64 -5.80 1.20
C ILE A 67 14.94 -7.03 2.06
N ALA A 68 15.69 -8.02 1.51
CA ALA A 68 16.08 -9.22 2.27
C ALA A 68 16.95 -8.87 3.48
N GLU A 69 17.87 -7.92 3.33
CA GLU A 69 18.73 -7.44 4.43
C GLU A 69 17.91 -6.72 5.51
N VAL A 70 16.98 -5.83 5.14
CA VAL A 70 16.05 -5.16 6.06
C VAL A 70 15.26 -6.18 6.87
N LEU A 71 14.72 -7.23 6.21
CA LEU A 71 13.99 -8.29 6.89
C LEU A 71 14.87 -9.09 7.87
N ARG A 72 16.14 -9.35 7.50
CA ARG A 72 17.11 -10.07 8.33
C ARG A 72 17.49 -9.26 9.58
N THR A 73 17.82 -7.99 9.39
CA THR A 73 18.23 -7.09 10.48
C THR A 73 17.09 -6.90 11.49
N ARG A 74 15.85 -6.77 11.01
CA ARG A 74 14.69 -6.65 11.88
C ARG A 74 14.49 -7.91 12.75
N ARG A 75 14.63 -9.11 12.18
CA ARG A 75 14.54 -10.37 12.95
C ARG A 75 15.57 -10.45 14.08
N LEU A 76 16.78 -9.93 13.85
CA LEU A 76 17.82 -9.89 14.87
C LEU A 76 17.47 -8.92 16.00
N SER A 77 16.89 -7.78 15.69
CA SER A 77 16.45 -6.79 16.70
C SER A 77 15.22 -7.23 17.49
N ASP A 78 14.25 -7.89 16.85
CA ASP A 78 13.05 -8.42 17.50
C ASP A 78 13.37 -9.60 18.44
N GLY A 79 14.43 -10.37 18.18
CA GLY A 79 14.93 -11.42 19.06
C GLY A 79 15.55 -10.92 20.36
N CYS A 80 15.85 -9.62 20.43
CA CYS A 80 16.49 -8.98 21.59
C CYS A 80 15.53 -8.05 22.38
N ARG A 81 14.30 -7.85 21.90
CA ARG A 81 13.31 -6.96 22.51
C ARG A 81 12.03 -7.73 22.89
N THR A 82 11.59 -7.54 24.13
CA THR A 82 10.22 -7.84 24.54
C THR A 82 9.21 -7.04 23.67
N PRO A 83 7.98 -7.55 23.42
CA PRO A 83 7.05 -7.00 22.43
C PRO A 83 6.37 -5.69 22.86
N GLU A 84 7.09 -4.76 23.38
CA GLU A 84 6.63 -3.39 23.61
C GLU A 84 6.99 -2.54 22.38
N THR A 85 6.15 -2.60 21.36
CA THR A 85 6.11 -1.55 20.32
C THR A 85 5.81 -0.23 21.03
N THR A 86 6.78 0.66 21.08
CA THR A 86 6.61 1.99 21.66
C THR A 86 5.46 2.71 20.94
N GLU A 87 4.62 3.43 21.68
CA GLU A 87 3.51 4.22 21.14
C GLU A 87 3.96 5.19 20.02
N SER A 88 5.21 5.61 20.04
CA SER A 88 5.83 6.46 19.02
C SER A 88 5.91 5.80 17.62
N GLU A 89 6.07 4.48 17.53
CA GLU A 89 6.09 3.77 16.23
C GLU A 89 4.69 3.60 15.63
N ARG A 90 3.64 3.69 16.44
CA ARG A 90 2.23 3.59 16.01
C ARG A 90 1.70 4.86 15.35
N GLN A 91 2.34 6.02 15.55
CA GLN A 91 1.81 7.34 15.17
C GLN A 91 2.21 7.80 13.76
N SER A 92 2.77 6.95 12.93
CA SER A 92 3.38 7.36 11.66
C SER A 92 2.46 7.29 10.43
N GLY A 93 1.19 6.92 10.59
CA GLY A 93 0.19 6.89 9.52
C GLY A 93 -1.19 7.23 10.08
N PRO A 94 -2.22 7.31 9.24
CA PRO A 94 -3.57 7.51 9.71
C PRO A 94 -3.93 6.38 10.67
N ALA A 95 -4.47 6.74 11.83
CA ALA A 95 -5.09 5.74 12.70
C ALA A 95 -6.21 5.04 11.93
N VAL A 96 -6.28 3.72 11.98
CA VAL A 96 -7.32 2.95 11.28
C VAL A 96 -8.07 2.11 12.30
N ARG A 97 -9.40 2.20 12.29
CA ARG A 97 -10.28 1.37 13.10
C ARG A 97 -11.13 0.50 12.18
N SER A 98 -11.08 -0.81 12.36
CA SER A 98 -11.87 -1.74 11.56
C SER A 98 -13.01 -2.33 12.38
N GLU A 99 -14.19 -2.42 11.75
CA GLU A 99 -15.36 -3.16 12.21
C GLU A 99 -15.69 -4.25 11.19
N ALA A 100 -15.96 -5.45 11.67
CA ALA A 100 -16.42 -6.54 10.81
C ALA A 100 -17.91 -6.34 10.48
N MET A 101 -18.28 -6.61 9.23
CA MET A 101 -19.70 -6.71 8.87
C MET A 101 -20.34 -7.87 9.60
N SER A 102 -21.55 -7.65 10.10
CA SER A 102 -22.34 -8.71 10.73
C SER A 102 -22.74 -9.79 9.70
N SER A 103 -23.14 -10.97 10.21
CA SER A 103 -23.62 -12.03 9.32
C SER A 103 -24.84 -11.60 8.50
N ASP A 104 -25.70 -10.74 9.07
CA ASP A 104 -26.90 -10.23 8.37
C ASP A 104 -26.53 -9.21 7.29
N GLU A 105 -25.49 -8.38 7.50
CA GLU A 105 -24.96 -7.46 6.48
C GLU A 105 -24.26 -8.20 5.32
N CYS A 106 -23.62 -9.35 5.61
CA CYS A 106 -22.98 -10.17 4.59
C CYS A 106 -23.95 -11.14 3.89
N ARG A 107 -25.08 -11.48 4.55
CA ARG A 107 -26.07 -12.41 4.01
C ARG A 107 -26.70 -11.85 2.75
N ASP A 108 -27.09 -12.74 1.87
CA ASP A 108 -27.79 -12.37 0.63
C ASP A 108 -27.04 -11.33 -0.23
N GLY A 109 -25.68 -11.39 -0.21
CA GLY A 109 -24.85 -10.53 -1.05
C GLY A 109 -24.94 -9.04 -0.71
N GLY A 110 -25.21 -8.70 0.56
CA GLY A 110 -25.27 -7.31 1.01
C GLY A 110 -26.58 -6.60 0.67
N ARG A 111 -27.69 -7.31 0.53
CA ARG A 111 -29.02 -6.76 0.14
C ARG A 111 -29.45 -5.54 0.95
N ASN A 112 -29.09 -5.48 2.23
CA ASN A 112 -29.45 -4.38 3.12
C ASN A 112 -28.39 -3.28 3.18
N LEU A 113 -27.32 -3.38 2.38
CA LEU A 113 -26.28 -2.36 2.34
C LEU A 113 -26.58 -1.32 1.27
N SER A 114 -26.43 -0.06 1.67
CA SER A 114 -26.30 1.06 0.75
C SER A 114 -24.81 1.45 0.71
N ILE A 115 -24.20 1.35 -0.45
CA ILE A 115 -22.79 1.62 -0.67
C ILE A 115 -22.66 2.85 -1.56
N ARG A 116 -21.97 3.89 -1.08
CA ARG A 116 -21.57 5.03 -1.90
C ARG A 116 -20.19 4.78 -2.46
N TYR A 117 -19.96 5.12 -3.73
CA TYR A 117 -18.64 4.97 -4.35
C TYR A 117 -18.27 6.19 -5.19
N ALA A 118 -16.97 6.48 -5.24
CA ALA A 118 -16.40 7.50 -6.11
C ALA A 118 -15.01 7.09 -6.60
N PHE A 119 -14.62 7.63 -7.76
CA PHE A 119 -13.27 7.53 -8.28
C PHE A 119 -12.53 8.82 -7.97
N SER A 120 -11.29 8.71 -7.52
CA SER A 120 -10.44 9.84 -7.14
C SER A 120 -9.00 9.60 -7.57
N GLU A 121 -8.24 10.67 -7.73
CA GLU A 121 -6.79 10.58 -7.98
C GLU A 121 -6.03 10.25 -6.71
N SER A 122 -4.95 9.48 -6.86
CA SER A 122 -3.99 9.20 -5.79
C SER A 122 -2.56 9.22 -6.30
N PRO A 123 -1.54 9.25 -5.43
CA PRO A 123 -0.13 9.14 -5.84
C PRO A 123 0.20 7.84 -6.60
N PHE A 124 -0.68 6.85 -6.54
CA PHE A 124 -0.49 5.54 -7.16
C PHE A 124 -1.51 5.26 -8.28
N GLY A 125 -2.06 6.29 -8.87
CA GLY A 125 -3.06 6.23 -9.92
C GLY A 125 -4.47 6.45 -9.42
N GLU A 126 -5.45 6.27 -10.30
CA GLU A 126 -6.85 6.39 -9.94
C GLU A 126 -7.25 5.31 -8.93
N VAL A 127 -8.11 5.67 -7.98
CA VAL A 127 -8.61 4.76 -6.95
C VAL A 127 -10.14 4.84 -6.85
N LEU A 128 -10.79 3.68 -6.84
CA LEU A 128 -12.19 3.57 -6.44
C LEU A 128 -12.26 3.42 -4.94
N THR A 129 -12.98 4.30 -4.27
CA THR A 129 -13.32 4.18 -2.86
C THR A 129 -14.81 3.93 -2.70
N ALA A 130 -15.19 3.05 -1.78
CA ALA A 130 -16.59 2.78 -1.50
C ALA A 130 -16.83 2.57 0.00
N SER A 131 -17.94 3.08 0.50
CA SER A 131 -18.29 3.12 1.92
C SER A 131 -19.75 2.75 2.17
N THR A 132 -19.97 2.10 3.28
CA THR A 132 -21.29 1.92 3.90
C THR A 132 -21.55 3.08 4.87
N ARG A 133 -22.68 3.04 5.59
CA ARG A 133 -22.97 4.00 6.66
C ARG A 133 -22.04 3.88 7.88
N LYS A 134 -21.25 2.78 8.00
CA LYS A 134 -20.36 2.51 9.13
C LYS A 134 -18.89 2.80 8.84
N GLY A 135 -18.50 2.82 7.57
CA GLY A 135 -17.11 3.06 7.17
C GLY A 135 -16.79 2.59 5.75
N LEU A 136 -15.54 2.79 5.36
CA LEU A 136 -15.01 2.36 4.07
C LEU A 136 -15.03 0.82 3.99
N CYS A 137 -15.63 0.28 2.94
CA CYS A 137 -15.73 -1.17 2.72
C CYS A 137 -14.94 -1.67 1.51
N TYR A 138 -14.53 -0.77 0.63
CA TYR A 138 -13.73 -1.09 -0.54
C TYR A 138 -12.82 0.08 -0.93
N MET A 139 -11.60 -0.24 -1.32
CA MET A 139 -10.63 0.70 -1.88
C MET A 139 -9.72 -0.04 -2.84
N ALA A 140 -9.79 0.28 -4.11
CA ALA A 140 -9.05 -0.42 -5.16
C ALA A 140 -8.45 0.54 -6.17
N PHE A 141 -7.18 0.35 -6.53
CA PHE A 141 -6.61 1.08 -7.65
C PHE A 141 -7.24 0.62 -8.96
N SER A 142 -7.49 1.58 -9.86
CA SER A 142 -8.23 1.36 -11.08
C SER A 142 -7.41 1.76 -12.30
N ASP A 143 -7.20 0.81 -13.19
CA ASP A 143 -6.71 1.07 -14.54
C ASP A 143 -7.86 0.99 -15.56
N ASP A 144 -9.01 0.44 -15.13
CA ASP A 144 -10.28 0.35 -15.87
C ASP A 144 -11.45 0.49 -14.88
N ARG A 145 -12.17 1.60 -14.97
CA ARG A 145 -13.29 1.93 -14.06
C ARG A 145 -14.42 0.91 -14.10
N GLN A 146 -14.75 0.37 -15.30
CA GLN A 146 -15.85 -0.60 -15.45
C GLN A 146 -15.48 -1.92 -14.76
N LYS A 147 -14.26 -2.40 -14.99
CA LYS A 147 -13.75 -3.61 -14.34
C LYS A 147 -13.72 -3.44 -12.82
N THR A 148 -13.15 -2.34 -12.32
CA THR A 148 -13.01 -2.11 -10.86
C THR A 148 -14.38 -1.96 -10.18
N LEU A 149 -15.34 -1.29 -10.82
CA LEU A 149 -16.72 -1.23 -10.32
C LEU A 149 -17.40 -2.60 -10.38
N GLY A 150 -17.11 -3.42 -11.40
CA GLY A 150 -17.56 -4.80 -11.49
C GLY A 150 -17.06 -5.67 -10.33
N GLU A 151 -15.82 -5.50 -9.91
CA GLU A 151 -15.24 -6.19 -8.73
C GLU A 151 -15.98 -5.80 -7.43
N LEU A 152 -16.27 -4.50 -7.22
CA LEU A 152 -17.09 -4.05 -6.09
C LEU A 152 -18.48 -4.71 -6.10
N ARG A 153 -19.15 -4.75 -7.26
CA ARG A 153 -20.48 -5.38 -7.42
C ARG A 153 -20.44 -6.90 -7.24
N THR A 154 -19.31 -7.53 -7.57
CA THR A 154 -19.10 -8.97 -7.32
C THR A 154 -18.97 -9.25 -5.84
N LEU A 155 -18.34 -8.34 -5.09
CA LEU A 155 -18.19 -8.47 -3.63
C LEU A 155 -19.54 -8.26 -2.90
N PHE A 156 -20.38 -7.36 -3.42
CA PHE A 156 -21.69 -7.02 -2.85
C PHE A 156 -22.79 -7.05 -3.92
N PRO A 157 -23.18 -8.24 -4.42
CA PRO A 157 -24.02 -8.37 -5.60
C PRO A 157 -25.45 -7.88 -5.43
N ALA A 158 -25.95 -7.81 -4.21
CA ALA A 158 -27.30 -7.33 -3.90
C ALA A 158 -27.33 -5.97 -3.19
N ALA A 159 -26.18 -5.32 -2.98
CA ALA A 159 -26.13 -4.00 -2.38
C ALA A 159 -26.57 -2.90 -3.35
N ALA A 160 -27.22 -1.86 -2.83
CA ALA A 160 -27.50 -0.65 -3.59
C ALA A 160 -26.23 0.20 -3.72
N CYS A 161 -25.58 0.17 -4.90
CA CYS A 161 -24.38 0.95 -5.19
C CYS A 161 -24.76 2.30 -5.83
N LEU A 162 -24.48 3.40 -5.14
CA LEU A 162 -24.79 4.77 -5.54
C LEU A 162 -23.50 5.54 -5.78
N HIS A 163 -23.39 6.21 -6.92
CA HIS A 163 -22.27 7.13 -7.17
C HIS A 163 -22.38 8.34 -6.25
N GLY A 164 -21.28 8.72 -5.59
CA GLY A 164 -21.20 9.90 -4.73
C GLY A 164 -20.12 9.76 -3.66
N GLU A 165 -19.56 10.88 -3.28
CA GLU A 165 -18.57 10.98 -2.21
C GLU A 165 -19.22 11.07 -0.84
N ASP A 166 -18.46 10.66 0.18
CA ASP A 166 -18.84 10.84 1.58
C ASP A 166 -17.60 11.11 2.48
N PRO A 167 -17.79 11.42 3.76
CA PRO A 167 -16.67 11.67 4.67
C PRO A 167 -15.68 10.51 4.79
N PHE A 168 -16.15 9.25 4.83
CA PHE A 168 -15.24 8.09 4.97
C PHE A 168 -14.28 7.93 3.80
N GLN A 169 -14.74 8.26 2.59
CA GLN A 169 -13.91 8.25 1.39
C GLN A 169 -12.87 9.37 1.43
N ARG A 170 -13.24 10.58 1.87
CA ARG A 170 -12.30 11.71 2.03
C ARG A 170 -11.24 11.41 3.08
N ASP A 171 -11.64 10.85 4.23
CA ASP A 171 -10.71 10.45 5.30
C ASP A 171 -9.72 9.38 4.79
N ALA A 172 -10.20 8.42 3.98
CA ALA A 172 -9.35 7.41 3.35
C ALA A 172 -8.34 8.00 2.37
N LEU A 173 -8.75 8.97 1.56
CA LEU A 173 -7.86 9.65 0.59
C LEU A 173 -6.84 10.57 1.30
N ALA A 174 -7.20 11.13 2.45
CA ALA A 174 -6.27 11.92 3.27
C ALA A 174 -5.04 11.10 3.72
N ALA A 175 -5.15 9.76 3.78
CA ALA A 175 -4.03 8.88 4.10
C ALA A 175 -2.84 8.97 3.13
N PHE A 176 -3.04 9.49 1.92
CA PHE A 176 -1.98 9.75 0.96
C PHE A 176 -1.26 11.10 1.16
N SER A 177 -1.75 11.93 2.05
CA SER A 177 -1.20 13.26 2.32
C SER A 177 -0.06 13.19 3.35
N ASP A 178 0.95 14.04 3.19
CA ASP A 178 2.04 14.19 4.17
C ASP A 178 1.65 15.13 5.34
N GLY A 179 0.43 15.64 5.36
CA GLY A 179 -0.08 16.55 6.39
C GLY A 179 -0.49 15.85 7.68
N PRO A 180 -0.65 16.62 8.77
CA PRO A 180 -1.22 16.08 10.00
C PRO A 180 -2.64 15.56 9.71
N HIS A 181 -2.93 14.33 10.13
CA HIS A 181 -4.29 13.82 10.16
C HIS A 181 -4.99 14.43 11.37
N ASP A 182 -6.24 14.84 11.22
CA ASP A 182 -7.06 15.51 12.29
C ASP A 182 -7.35 14.62 13.50
N GLY A 183 -6.55 13.55 13.68
CA GLY A 183 -6.63 12.65 14.84
C GLY A 183 -7.80 11.68 14.81
N GLN A 184 -8.73 11.81 13.87
CA GLN A 184 -9.82 10.86 13.73
C GLN A 184 -9.37 9.61 12.97
N PRO A 185 -9.63 8.40 13.50
CA PRO A 185 -9.27 7.18 12.82
C PRO A 185 -10.12 6.96 11.56
N VAL A 186 -9.48 6.55 10.47
CA VAL A 186 -10.19 6.06 9.28
C VAL A 186 -11.01 4.83 9.66
N LYS A 187 -12.32 4.88 9.48
CA LYS A 187 -13.22 3.79 9.83
C LYS A 187 -13.35 2.83 8.65
N LEU A 188 -13.05 1.55 8.89
CA LEU A 188 -13.25 0.47 7.93
C LEU A 188 -14.42 -0.41 8.35
N HIS A 189 -15.23 -0.85 7.37
CA HIS A 189 -16.32 -1.79 7.56
C HIS A 189 -16.12 -2.98 6.63
N LEU A 190 -15.57 -4.09 7.14
CA LEU A 190 -14.96 -5.15 6.35
C LEU A 190 -15.82 -6.42 6.30
N ALA A 191 -16.10 -6.90 5.08
CA ALA A 191 -16.68 -8.22 4.83
C ALA A 191 -15.56 -9.26 4.66
N GLY A 192 -15.59 -10.32 5.45
CA GLY A 192 -14.60 -11.39 5.32
C GLY A 192 -14.84 -12.55 6.28
N THR A 193 -14.21 -13.69 5.99
CA THR A 193 -14.22 -14.82 6.96
C THR A 193 -13.45 -14.43 8.22
N PRO A 194 -13.69 -15.08 9.37
CA PRO A 194 -12.95 -14.80 10.61
C PRO A 194 -11.44 -14.87 10.43
N PHE A 195 -10.94 -15.79 9.61
CA PHE A 195 -9.51 -15.91 9.31
C PHE A 195 -8.99 -14.71 8.50
N ARG A 196 -9.72 -14.28 7.45
CA ARG A 196 -9.34 -13.09 6.66
C ARG A 196 -9.32 -11.84 7.52
N LEU A 197 -10.35 -11.63 8.34
CA LEU A 197 -10.43 -10.48 9.25
C LEU A 197 -9.26 -10.48 10.25
N LYS A 198 -8.88 -11.64 10.79
CA LYS A 198 -7.71 -11.80 11.68
C LYS A 198 -6.41 -11.40 10.96
N VAL A 199 -6.23 -11.83 9.71
CA VAL A 199 -5.07 -11.45 8.89
C VAL A 199 -5.06 -9.95 8.60
N TRP A 200 -6.18 -9.38 8.16
CA TRP A 200 -6.27 -7.96 7.83
C TRP A 200 -6.07 -7.06 9.05
N HIS A 201 -6.60 -7.46 10.21
CA HIS A 201 -6.33 -6.78 11.46
C HIS A 201 -4.83 -6.81 11.81
N ALA A 202 -4.15 -7.93 11.61
CA ALA A 202 -2.70 -8.01 11.83
C ALA A 202 -1.89 -7.15 10.85
N LEU A 203 -2.38 -6.96 9.60
CA LEU A 203 -1.76 -6.05 8.63
C LEU A 203 -1.78 -4.59 9.12
N LEU A 204 -2.87 -4.14 9.74
CA LEU A 204 -3.01 -2.77 10.26
C LEU A 204 -1.93 -2.39 11.30
N HIS A 205 -1.28 -3.39 11.90
CA HIS A 205 -0.20 -3.18 12.86
C HIS A 205 1.20 -3.11 12.22
N ILE A 206 1.30 -3.16 10.90
CA ILE A 206 2.58 -2.98 10.20
C ILE A 206 2.74 -1.50 9.90
N PRO A 207 3.72 -0.79 10.51
CA PRO A 207 3.87 0.64 10.31
C PRO A 207 4.25 0.99 8.86
N PRO A 208 3.99 2.24 8.39
CA PRO A 208 4.46 2.72 7.10
C PRO A 208 5.98 2.58 6.94
N GLY A 209 6.42 2.09 5.79
CA GLY A 209 7.82 1.83 5.49
C GLY A 209 8.44 0.61 6.18
N ALA A 210 7.65 -0.13 6.98
CA ALA A 210 8.07 -1.41 7.53
C ALA A 210 7.58 -2.56 6.65
N LEU A 211 8.39 -3.61 6.55
CA LEU A 211 8.06 -4.82 5.79
C LEU A 211 7.98 -6.04 6.70
N THR A 212 7.18 -7.01 6.32
CA THR A 212 7.09 -8.32 6.97
C THR A 212 6.98 -9.43 5.93
N THR A 213 7.11 -10.68 6.36
CA THR A 213 6.92 -11.83 5.48
C THR A 213 5.61 -12.55 5.79
N TYR A 214 5.09 -13.32 4.81
CA TYR A 214 3.90 -14.15 5.02
C TYR A 214 4.07 -15.11 6.21
N GLY A 215 5.29 -15.66 6.41
CA GLY A 215 5.59 -16.54 7.53
C GLY A 215 5.63 -15.83 8.88
N GLU A 216 6.14 -14.62 8.94
CA GLU A 216 6.11 -13.78 10.15
C GLU A 216 4.70 -13.38 10.51
N LEU A 217 3.90 -12.98 9.52
CA LEU A 217 2.50 -12.65 9.72
C LEU A 217 1.72 -13.86 10.22
N ALA A 218 1.97 -15.07 9.65
CA ALA A 218 1.36 -16.33 10.12
C ALA A 218 1.70 -16.63 11.59
N ARG A 219 2.95 -16.44 11.98
CA ARG A 219 3.36 -16.58 13.40
C ARG A 219 2.68 -15.57 14.30
N LYS A 220 2.63 -14.29 13.87
CA LYS A 220 2.01 -13.20 14.64
C LYS A 220 0.53 -13.43 14.93
N ILE A 221 -0.19 -14.06 13.99
CA ILE A 221 -1.61 -14.42 14.20
C ILE A 221 -1.80 -15.77 14.90
N GLY A 222 -0.75 -16.41 15.43
CA GLY A 222 -0.83 -17.69 16.12
C GLY A 222 -1.10 -18.90 15.22
N CYS A 223 -0.79 -18.81 13.93
CA CYS A 223 -0.98 -19.89 12.95
C CYS A 223 0.36 -20.19 12.22
N PRO A 224 1.43 -20.61 12.95
CA PRO A 224 2.70 -20.94 12.33
C PRO A 224 2.50 -22.06 11.30
N GLY A 225 3.11 -21.94 10.12
CA GLY A 225 2.90 -22.88 8.99
C GLY A 225 1.76 -22.51 8.04
N ALA A 226 0.85 -21.60 8.39
CA ALA A 226 -0.26 -21.18 7.53
C ALA A 226 0.12 -20.11 6.49
N SER A 227 1.39 -19.99 6.09
CA SER A 227 1.87 -18.92 5.20
C SER A 227 1.12 -18.84 3.87
N ARG A 228 0.71 -19.97 3.29
CA ARG A 228 -0.09 -20.01 2.05
C ARG A 228 -1.50 -19.45 2.26
N ALA A 229 -2.18 -19.88 3.34
CA ALA A 229 -3.50 -19.37 3.69
C ALA A 229 -3.46 -17.86 4.01
N VAL A 230 -2.41 -17.41 4.70
CA VAL A 230 -2.15 -16.00 4.94
C VAL A 230 -1.95 -15.27 3.61
N GLY A 231 -1.18 -15.82 2.67
CA GLY A 231 -1.00 -15.25 1.33
C GLY A 231 -2.33 -15.07 0.59
N THR A 232 -3.20 -16.09 0.63
CA THR A 232 -4.55 -16.00 0.05
C THR A 232 -5.39 -14.91 0.73
N ALA A 233 -5.34 -14.81 2.06
CA ALA A 233 -6.08 -13.78 2.81
C ALA A 233 -5.54 -12.37 2.54
N VAL A 234 -4.21 -12.20 2.43
CA VAL A 234 -3.54 -10.94 2.05
C VAL A 234 -3.95 -10.52 0.64
N GLY A 235 -3.99 -11.46 -0.32
CA GLY A 235 -4.43 -11.20 -1.69
C GLY A 235 -5.92 -10.91 -1.83
N ALA A 236 -6.75 -11.34 -0.87
CA ALA A 236 -8.19 -11.08 -0.84
C ALA A 236 -8.57 -9.77 -0.11
N ASN A 237 -7.59 -8.92 0.21
CA ASN A 237 -7.81 -7.63 0.85
C ASN A 237 -8.70 -6.71 0.00
N PRO A 238 -9.86 -6.25 0.49
CA PRO A 238 -10.74 -5.37 -0.27
C PRO A 238 -10.38 -3.89 -0.17
N VAL A 239 -9.47 -3.51 0.74
CA VAL A 239 -9.13 -2.11 1.01
C VAL A 239 -7.63 -1.90 0.83
N SER A 240 -7.24 -1.58 -0.40
CA SER A 240 -5.84 -1.32 -0.76
C SER A 240 -5.25 -0.19 0.09
N TYR A 241 -3.94 -0.15 0.24
CA TYR A 241 -3.17 0.87 0.94
C TYR A 241 -3.46 0.97 2.45
N LEU A 242 -4.70 1.27 2.85
CA LEU A 242 -5.09 1.40 4.27
C LEU A 242 -4.95 0.09 5.03
N VAL A 243 -5.35 -1.04 4.44
CA VAL A 243 -4.97 -2.38 4.90
C VAL A 243 -3.70 -2.77 4.13
N PRO A 244 -2.50 -2.63 4.72
CA PRO A 244 -1.25 -2.53 3.97
C PRO A 244 -0.71 -3.89 3.51
N CYS A 245 -1.44 -4.58 2.66
CA CYS A 245 -1.02 -5.85 2.07
C CYS A 245 0.25 -5.71 1.20
N HIS A 246 0.55 -4.51 0.70
CA HIS A 246 1.80 -4.21 0.00
C HIS A 246 3.05 -4.33 0.89
N ARG A 247 2.93 -4.22 2.21
CA ARG A 247 4.04 -4.38 3.18
C ARG A 247 4.40 -5.84 3.47
N VAL A 248 3.66 -6.80 2.88
CA VAL A 248 3.98 -8.23 3.00
C VAL A 248 4.74 -8.69 1.76
N VAL A 249 5.96 -9.19 1.96
CA VAL A 249 6.89 -9.61 0.90
C VAL A 249 7.36 -11.04 1.12
N ARG A 250 8.03 -11.64 0.13
CA ARG A 250 8.65 -12.95 0.27
C ARG A 250 9.89 -12.88 1.15
N SER A 251 10.21 -13.96 1.85
CA SER A 251 11.44 -14.05 2.66
C SER A 251 12.73 -13.91 1.87
N SER A 252 12.66 -14.11 0.55
CA SER A 252 13.75 -13.86 -0.39
C SER A 252 14.01 -12.37 -0.68
N GLY A 253 13.17 -11.46 -0.19
CA GLY A 253 13.20 -10.03 -0.54
C GLY A 253 12.42 -9.68 -1.81
N GLU A 254 11.86 -10.67 -2.52
CA GLU A 254 10.99 -10.40 -3.65
C GLU A 254 9.67 -9.78 -3.19
N THR A 255 9.22 -8.72 -3.87
CA THR A 255 7.94 -8.07 -3.56
C THR A 255 6.75 -8.99 -3.78
N GLY A 256 6.86 -9.96 -4.72
CA GLY A 256 5.79 -10.87 -5.07
C GLY A 256 4.68 -10.17 -5.89
N GLU A 257 3.64 -10.93 -6.18
CA GLU A 257 2.47 -10.43 -6.89
C GLU A 257 1.64 -9.50 -6.01
N TYR A 258 0.84 -8.67 -6.68
CA TYR A 258 -0.08 -7.75 -6.04
C TYR A 258 -1.34 -7.63 -6.89
N HIS A 259 -2.51 -7.65 -6.28
CA HIS A 259 -3.79 -7.65 -6.99
C HIS A 259 -3.91 -6.46 -7.98
N TRP A 260 -3.38 -5.31 -7.58
CA TRP A 260 -3.41 -4.08 -8.38
C TRP A 260 -2.09 -3.78 -9.12
N GLY A 261 -1.27 -4.81 -9.39
CA GLY A 261 -0.03 -4.71 -10.15
C GLY A 261 1.25 -4.69 -9.29
N ALA A 262 2.23 -5.51 -9.68
CA ALA A 262 3.50 -5.66 -8.96
C ALA A 262 4.32 -4.35 -8.92
N ASP A 263 4.26 -3.55 -10.00
CA ASP A 263 4.96 -2.27 -10.07
C ASP A 263 4.37 -1.24 -9.11
N ARG A 264 3.04 -1.25 -8.94
CA ARG A 264 2.35 -0.41 -7.96
C ARG A 264 2.77 -0.78 -6.54
N LYS A 265 2.89 -2.07 -6.23
CA LYS A 265 3.41 -2.54 -4.93
C LYS A 265 4.84 -2.07 -4.70
N THR A 266 5.71 -2.23 -5.70
CA THR A 266 7.11 -1.76 -5.65
C THR A 266 7.17 -0.25 -5.42
N ALA A 267 6.36 0.51 -6.16
CA ALA A 267 6.27 1.95 -6.02
C ALA A 267 5.85 2.38 -4.60
N MET A 268 4.84 1.73 -4.01
CA MET A 268 4.40 1.99 -2.64
C MET A 268 5.48 1.69 -1.61
N ILE A 269 6.17 0.56 -1.74
CA ILE A 269 7.27 0.18 -0.84
C ILE A 269 8.37 1.24 -0.86
N GLY A 270 8.82 1.65 -2.04
CA GLY A 270 9.85 2.68 -2.19
C GLY A 270 9.39 4.04 -1.68
N TRP A 271 8.16 4.43 -1.98
CA TRP A 271 7.56 5.69 -1.55
C TRP A 271 7.47 5.80 -0.02
N GLU A 272 7.06 4.74 0.65
CA GLU A 272 7.04 4.67 2.12
C GLU A 272 8.44 4.65 2.72
N ALA A 273 9.39 3.94 2.10
CA ALA A 273 10.77 3.87 2.56
C ALA A 273 11.45 5.25 2.53
N VAL A 274 11.24 6.04 1.46
CA VAL A 274 11.75 7.41 1.35
C VAL A 274 11.17 8.30 2.46
N ARG A 275 9.87 8.21 2.72
CA ARG A 275 9.21 9.01 3.75
C ARG A 275 9.66 8.63 5.15
N ARG A 276 9.88 7.34 5.38
CA ARG A 276 10.44 6.85 6.63
C ARG A 276 11.85 7.40 6.87
N ALA A 277 12.72 7.36 5.86
CA ALA A 277 14.09 7.85 5.96
C ALA A 277 14.20 9.36 6.26
N LYS A 278 13.16 10.14 5.99
CA LYS A 278 13.11 11.58 6.29
C LYS A 278 12.73 11.91 7.73
N ARG A 279 12.37 10.90 8.55
CA ARG A 279 11.99 11.11 9.96
C ARG A 279 13.22 11.09 10.86
N PRO A 280 13.42 12.10 11.74
CA PRO A 280 14.67 12.27 12.48
C PRO A 280 14.99 11.18 13.52
N ASN A 281 14.05 10.29 13.87
CA ASN A 281 14.20 9.30 14.94
C ASN A 281 14.15 7.83 14.47
N ASP A 282 14.28 7.55 13.17
CA ASP A 282 14.18 6.19 12.67
C ASP A 282 15.55 5.69 12.17
N PRO A 283 16.24 4.79 12.93
CA PRO A 283 17.55 4.28 12.54
C PRO A 283 17.44 3.22 11.45
N VAL A 284 16.97 3.58 10.26
CA VAL A 284 17.11 2.72 9.09
C VAL A 284 18.42 3.11 8.42
N PRO A 285 19.43 2.23 8.38
CA PRO A 285 20.63 2.49 7.63
C PRO A 285 20.26 2.57 6.14
N CYS A 286 20.28 3.78 5.58
CA CYS A 286 20.28 3.94 4.13
C CYS A 286 21.61 3.40 3.60
N PRO A 287 21.63 2.34 2.78
CA PRO A 287 22.87 1.89 2.18
C PRO A 287 23.42 2.99 1.25
N GLY A 288 24.56 3.56 1.58
CA GLY A 288 25.33 4.39 0.66
C GLY A 288 25.12 5.90 0.72
N ILE A 289 24.41 6.47 1.72
CA ILE A 289 24.42 7.91 1.96
C ILE A 289 25.52 8.21 3.00
N ARG A 290 26.76 8.32 2.55
CA ARG A 290 27.75 9.15 3.29
C ARG A 290 27.40 10.58 2.90
N GLU A 291 27.04 11.39 3.89
CA GLU A 291 26.99 12.85 3.72
C GLU A 291 28.40 13.34 3.36
N PRO A 292 28.50 14.38 2.51
CA PRO A 292 29.77 14.96 2.12
C PRO A 292 30.50 15.63 3.30
#